data_2495d2c7554a7918431d79ae7ac37135
#
_entry.id   2495d2c7554a7918431d79ae7ac37135
#
_cell.length_a   1.000
_cell.length_b   1.000
_cell.length_c   1.000
_cell.angle_alpha   90.00
_cell.angle_beta   90.00
_cell.angle_gamma   90.00
#
_symmetry.space_group_name_H-M   'P 1'
#
loop_
_entity.id
_entity.type
_entity.pdbx_description
1 polymer ?
#
loop_
_entity_poly.entity_id
_entity_poly.type
_entity_poly.pdbx_seq_one_letter_code
_entity_poly.pdbx_strand_id
1 'polypeptide(L)'
;MAFVHTRTRIVLARCFCLALLLAAASACASAPKSPPVGAEEPDKFLHEHGNAALKDKRWFAAREYFRQLVDSYPQSNFRADAKLGIGDSYLGEGTAEGQVMAINEFKEFLAYYPTHDRAHYAQFQLGMAHFKQMRGSNRDQTETRDAITEFSAYVQRYPNGPLIADARARLRESKDRLSESEYNVGYFYLRSRTSLPGAIDRFAGILKTDPEYSRRDAVYYQMAQALVLVGQPAAAIPYLDKLVTDFEVSEYLEPARTQLAELKAQMQAQIKK
;
A
#
# COMPACT_ATOMS: atom_id res chain seq x y z
N MET A 1 52.88 30.18 -27.30
CA MET A 1 51.55 29.47 -27.37
C MET A 1 50.84 29.26 -26.04
N ALA A 2 51.43 29.51 -24.87
CA ALA A 2 50.78 29.28 -23.55
C ALA A 2 49.79 30.33 -23.09
N PHE A 3 49.81 31.54 -23.63
CA PHE A 3 48.98 32.69 -23.19
C PHE A 3 47.54 32.66 -23.73
N VAL A 4 47.28 31.95 -24.82
CA VAL A 4 45.93 31.85 -25.42
C VAL A 4 45.02 30.84 -24.64
N HIS A 5 45.61 29.76 -24.11
CA HIS A 5 44.85 28.74 -23.42
C HIS A 5 44.34 29.18 -22.03
N THR A 6 45.01 30.13 -21.38
CA THR A 6 44.61 30.62 -20.05
C THR A 6 43.39 31.57 -20.13
N ARG A 7 43.31 32.40 -21.16
CA ARG A 7 42.19 33.33 -21.40
C ARG A 7 40.88 32.55 -21.72
N THR A 8 40.98 31.49 -22.52
CA THR A 8 39.82 30.68 -22.92
C THR A 8 39.26 29.92 -21.71
N ARG A 9 40.10 29.42 -20.81
CA ARG A 9 39.66 28.72 -19.58
C ARG A 9 38.97 29.69 -18.59
N ILE A 10 39.43 30.92 -18.47
CA ILE A 10 38.84 31.92 -17.58
C ILE A 10 37.46 32.38 -18.14
N VAL A 11 37.32 32.51 -19.44
CA VAL A 11 36.02 32.89 -20.08
C VAL A 11 35.01 31.75 -19.94
N LEU A 12 35.39 30.47 -20.14
CA LEU A 12 34.55 29.29 -19.93
C LEU A 12 34.12 29.15 -18.47
N ALA A 13 35.02 29.35 -17.51
CA ALA A 13 34.71 29.33 -16.09
C ALA A 13 33.70 30.42 -15.68
N ARG A 14 33.85 31.65 -16.23
CA ARG A 14 32.93 32.75 -16.00
C ARG A 14 31.54 32.51 -16.61
N CYS A 15 31.47 31.94 -17.82
CA CYS A 15 30.20 31.56 -18.44
C CYS A 15 29.50 30.44 -17.67
N PHE A 16 30.24 29.46 -17.11
CA PHE A 16 29.69 28.40 -16.31
C PHE A 16 29.16 28.89 -14.97
N CYS A 17 29.87 29.82 -14.30
CA CYS A 17 29.39 30.46 -13.08
C CYS A 17 28.15 31.35 -13.31
N LEU A 18 28.07 32.05 -14.44
CA LEU A 18 26.90 32.85 -14.82
C LEU A 18 25.68 31.96 -15.12
N ALA A 19 25.88 30.83 -15.80
CA ALA A 19 24.81 29.85 -16.05
C ALA A 19 24.31 29.20 -14.78
N LEU A 20 25.18 28.91 -13.80
CA LEU A 20 24.79 28.40 -12.48
C LEU A 20 24.04 29.45 -11.66
N LEU A 21 24.41 30.71 -11.72
CA LEU A 21 23.70 31.81 -11.06
C LEU A 21 22.31 32.07 -11.69
N LEU A 22 22.17 31.94 -12.98
CA LEU A 22 20.89 32.06 -13.68
C LEU A 22 19.95 30.85 -13.37
N ALA A 23 20.50 29.65 -13.21
CA ALA A 23 19.73 28.47 -12.79
C ALA A 23 19.27 28.59 -11.33
N ALA A 24 20.06 29.18 -10.46
CA ALA A 24 19.67 29.43 -9.05
C ALA A 24 18.57 30.51 -8.92
N ALA A 25 18.52 31.48 -9.82
CA ALA A 25 17.48 32.51 -9.83
C ALA A 25 16.10 31.98 -10.28
N SER A 26 16.04 30.91 -11.10
CA SER A 26 14.79 30.28 -11.49
C SER A 26 14.17 29.41 -10.38
N ALA A 27 14.92 28.99 -9.38
CA ALA A 27 14.41 28.23 -8.23
C ALA A 27 13.60 29.09 -7.23
N CYS A 28 13.75 30.43 -7.26
CA CYS A 28 13.00 31.34 -6.38
C CYS A 28 11.59 31.72 -6.91
N ALA A 29 11.20 31.25 -8.09
CA ALA A 29 9.92 31.63 -8.71
C ALA A 29 8.69 30.84 -8.24
N SER A 30 8.80 30.00 -7.22
CA SER A 30 7.73 29.09 -6.77
C SER A 30 7.12 29.40 -5.40
N ALA A 31 7.40 30.57 -4.83
CA ALA A 31 6.73 30.98 -3.59
C ALA A 31 5.22 31.15 -3.82
N PRO A 32 4.37 30.65 -2.90
CA PRO A 32 2.93 30.85 -3.00
C PRO A 32 2.59 32.34 -3.06
N LYS A 33 1.67 32.71 -3.97
CA LYS A 33 1.20 34.08 -4.07
C LYS A 33 0.11 34.31 -3.03
N SER A 34 0.23 35.37 -2.23
CA SER A 34 -0.87 35.79 -1.37
C SER A 34 -2.06 36.27 -2.20
N PRO A 35 -3.30 36.17 -1.68
CA PRO A 35 -4.45 36.79 -2.32
C PRO A 35 -4.20 38.28 -2.55
N PRO A 36 -4.69 38.86 -3.67
CA PRO A 36 -4.63 40.30 -3.88
C PRO A 36 -5.27 41.07 -2.73
N VAL A 37 -4.70 42.22 -2.36
CA VAL A 37 -5.29 43.09 -1.35
C VAL A 37 -6.67 43.55 -1.84
N GLY A 38 -7.72 43.33 -1.03
CA GLY A 38 -9.10 43.66 -1.41
C GLY A 38 -9.79 42.61 -2.27
N ALA A 39 -9.27 41.40 -2.39
CA ALA A 39 -9.98 40.30 -3.05
C ALA A 39 -11.33 40.03 -2.39
N GLU A 40 -12.39 39.91 -3.18
CA GLU A 40 -13.75 39.63 -2.66
C GLU A 40 -13.87 38.21 -2.06
N GLU A 41 -13.14 37.21 -2.60
CA GLU A 41 -13.15 35.80 -2.19
C GLU A 41 -11.71 35.27 -2.01
N PRO A 42 -10.98 35.71 -0.97
CA PRO A 42 -9.57 35.31 -0.81
C PRO A 42 -9.40 33.84 -0.46
N ASP A 43 -10.35 33.21 0.19
CA ASP A 43 -10.36 31.78 0.49
C ASP A 43 -10.55 30.92 -0.77
N LYS A 44 -11.39 31.36 -1.69
CA LYS A 44 -11.56 30.74 -3.01
C LYS A 44 -10.28 30.84 -3.84
N PHE A 45 -9.62 32.00 -3.84
CA PHE A 45 -8.32 32.17 -4.49
C PHE A 45 -7.31 31.15 -3.98
N LEU A 46 -7.19 30.99 -2.65
CA LEU A 46 -6.27 30.04 -2.03
C LEU A 46 -6.61 28.60 -2.40
N HIS A 47 -7.89 28.24 -2.39
CA HIS A 47 -8.37 26.92 -2.77
C HIS A 47 -8.05 26.59 -4.25
N GLU A 48 -8.34 27.49 -5.18
CA GLU A 48 -8.08 27.30 -6.61
C GLU A 48 -6.58 27.17 -6.90
N HIS A 49 -5.74 28.01 -6.28
CA HIS A 49 -4.30 27.98 -6.45
C HIS A 49 -3.67 26.74 -5.79
N GLY A 50 -4.20 26.31 -4.65
CA GLY A 50 -3.83 25.06 -4.01
C GLY A 50 -4.11 23.86 -4.90
N ASN A 51 -5.31 23.77 -5.48
CA ASN A 51 -5.68 22.72 -6.42
C ASN A 51 -4.84 22.74 -7.70
N ALA A 52 -4.57 23.92 -8.26
CA ALA A 52 -3.68 24.06 -9.41
C ALA A 52 -2.25 23.57 -9.08
N ALA A 53 -1.74 23.91 -7.91
CA ALA A 53 -0.44 23.46 -7.46
C ALA A 53 -0.39 21.92 -7.24
N LEU A 54 -1.46 21.30 -6.70
CA LEU A 54 -1.59 19.83 -6.60
C LEU A 54 -1.53 19.18 -7.98
N LYS A 55 -2.31 19.69 -8.92
CA LYS A 55 -2.35 19.18 -10.30
C LYS A 55 -0.97 19.24 -10.97
N ASP A 56 -0.24 20.31 -10.71
CA ASP A 56 1.12 20.52 -11.22
C ASP A 56 2.19 19.78 -10.40
N LYS A 57 1.80 18.97 -9.40
CA LYS A 57 2.69 18.26 -8.48
C LYS A 57 3.65 19.17 -7.70
N ARG A 58 3.28 20.43 -7.52
CA ARG A 58 4.01 21.40 -6.69
C ARG A 58 3.55 21.27 -5.23
N TRP A 59 3.90 20.14 -4.61
CA TRP A 59 3.37 19.68 -3.33
C TRP A 59 3.52 20.69 -2.20
N PHE A 60 4.69 21.28 -2.06
CA PHE A 60 4.96 22.30 -1.04
C PHE A 60 4.08 23.53 -1.25
N ALA A 61 4.01 24.06 -2.48
CA ALA A 61 3.18 25.23 -2.77
C ALA A 61 1.69 24.93 -2.54
N ALA A 62 1.22 23.74 -2.89
CA ALA A 62 -0.16 23.33 -2.61
C ALA A 62 -0.46 23.35 -1.11
N ARG A 63 0.42 22.78 -0.28
CA ARG A 63 0.28 22.80 1.19
C ARG A 63 0.21 24.21 1.75
N GLU A 64 1.06 25.10 1.30
CA GLU A 64 1.08 26.50 1.78
C GLU A 64 -0.23 27.23 1.47
N TYR A 65 -0.78 27.08 0.25
CA TYR A 65 -2.09 27.65 -0.09
C TYR A 65 -3.19 27.10 0.80
N PHE A 66 -3.26 25.77 0.96
CA PHE A 66 -4.30 25.15 1.75
C PHE A 66 -4.16 25.45 3.25
N ARG A 67 -2.94 25.49 3.81
CA ARG A 67 -2.70 25.90 5.20
C ARG A 67 -3.14 27.33 5.44
N GLN A 68 -2.76 28.24 4.56
CA GLN A 68 -3.20 29.64 4.66
C GLN A 68 -4.73 29.73 4.65
N LEU A 69 -5.42 28.93 3.82
CA LEU A 69 -6.88 28.86 3.82
C LEU A 69 -7.43 28.36 5.15
N VAL A 70 -6.92 27.23 5.63
CA VAL A 70 -7.41 26.58 6.87
C VAL A 70 -7.20 27.49 8.09
N ASP A 71 -6.07 28.19 8.16
CA ASP A 71 -5.67 29.00 9.29
C ASP A 71 -6.32 30.39 9.28
N SER A 72 -6.39 31.04 8.11
CA SER A 72 -6.89 32.40 8.00
C SER A 72 -8.40 32.50 7.77
N TYR A 73 -9.04 31.42 7.27
CA TYR A 73 -10.47 31.40 6.91
C TYR A 73 -11.20 30.20 7.52
N PRO A 74 -11.34 30.14 8.87
CA PRO A 74 -11.89 28.97 9.55
C PRO A 74 -13.38 28.70 9.23
N GLN A 75 -14.09 29.71 8.72
CA GLN A 75 -15.50 29.60 8.33
C GLN A 75 -15.70 29.38 6.82
N SER A 76 -14.61 29.21 6.07
CA SER A 76 -14.68 28.98 4.63
C SER A 76 -15.36 27.64 4.29
N ASN A 77 -16.22 27.64 3.29
CA ASN A 77 -16.80 26.44 2.72
C ASN A 77 -15.76 25.50 2.09
N PHE A 78 -14.59 26.04 1.74
CA PHE A 78 -13.47 25.28 1.15
C PHE A 78 -12.54 24.67 2.21
N ARG A 79 -12.77 24.93 3.51
CA ARG A 79 -11.88 24.51 4.60
C ARG A 79 -11.71 22.99 4.66
N ALA A 80 -12.79 22.24 4.51
CA ALA A 80 -12.74 20.79 4.51
C ALA A 80 -11.95 20.25 3.30
N ASP A 81 -12.19 20.80 2.10
CA ASP A 81 -11.45 20.42 0.89
C ASP A 81 -9.96 20.80 0.98
N ALA A 82 -9.64 21.94 1.58
CA ALA A 82 -8.27 22.35 1.81
C ALA A 82 -7.52 21.38 2.76
N LYS A 83 -8.19 20.89 3.82
CA LYS A 83 -7.65 19.85 4.70
C LYS A 83 -7.32 18.57 3.93
N LEU A 84 -8.20 18.11 3.05
CA LEU A 84 -7.93 16.99 2.16
C LEU A 84 -6.75 17.26 1.23
N GLY A 85 -6.68 18.47 0.66
CA GLY A 85 -5.59 18.90 -0.22
C GLY A 85 -4.23 18.92 0.48
N ILE A 86 -4.17 19.23 1.78
CA ILE A 86 -2.93 19.10 2.57
C ILE A 86 -2.51 17.63 2.63
N GLY A 87 -3.42 16.71 2.99
CA GLY A 87 -3.17 15.28 3.01
C GLY A 87 -2.70 14.74 1.65
N ASP A 88 -3.40 15.13 0.57
CA ASP A 88 -3.07 14.75 -0.80
C ASP A 88 -1.66 15.23 -1.20
N SER A 89 -1.27 16.44 -0.79
CA SER A 89 0.04 16.99 -1.08
C SER A 89 1.16 16.21 -0.41
N TYR A 90 0.97 15.79 0.83
CA TYR A 90 1.91 14.93 1.54
C TYR A 90 1.99 13.53 0.94
N LEU A 91 0.85 12.93 0.60
CA LEU A 91 0.80 11.62 -0.04
C LEU A 91 1.43 11.63 -1.45
N GLY A 92 1.26 12.74 -2.18
CA GLY A 92 1.82 12.96 -3.51
C GLY A 92 3.32 13.15 -3.52
N GLU A 93 3.90 13.71 -2.45
CA GLU A 93 5.35 13.90 -2.28
C GLU A 93 6.09 12.55 -2.23
N GLY A 94 5.45 11.51 -1.69
CA GLY A 94 5.95 10.14 -1.74
C GLY A 94 7.12 9.84 -0.79
N THR A 95 7.50 10.79 0.07
CA THR A 95 8.51 10.57 1.12
C THR A 95 7.91 9.81 2.30
N ALA A 96 8.76 9.09 3.06
CA ALA A 96 8.30 8.37 4.26
C ALA A 96 7.67 9.35 5.29
N GLU A 97 8.29 10.51 5.48
CA GLU A 97 7.75 11.57 6.34
C GLU A 97 6.41 12.09 5.81
N GLY A 98 6.31 12.37 4.50
CA GLY A 98 5.07 12.81 3.86
C GLY A 98 3.96 11.79 4.02
N GLN A 99 4.25 10.50 3.95
CA GLN A 99 3.25 9.44 4.17
C GLN A 99 2.71 9.45 5.60
N VAL A 100 3.57 9.62 6.61
CA VAL A 100 3.15 9.74 8.02
C VAL A 100 2.29 11.00 8.22
N MET A 101 2.68 12.12 7.63
CA MET A 101 1.90 13.36 7.70
C MET A 101 0.54 13.22 6.99
N ALA A 102 0.50 12.55 5.83
CA ALA A 102 -0.75 12.28 5.13
C ALA A 102 -1.72 11.44 5.98
N ILE A 103 -1.23 10.39 6.65
CA ILE A 103 -2.01 9.57 7.58
C ILE A 103 -2.65 10.44 8.65
N ASN A 104 -1.90 11.34 9.26
CA ASN A 104 -2.40 12.23 10.31
C ASN A 104 -3.48 13.18 9.77
N GLU A 105 -3.25 13.80 8.63
CA GLU A 105 -4.22 14.73 8.01
C GLU A 105 -5.53 14.02 7.64
N PHE A 106 -5.48 12.81 7.04
CA PHE A 106 -6.70 12.07 6.72
C PHE A 106 -7.43 11.55 7.95
N LYS A 107 -6.71 11.11 9.01
CA LYS A 107 -7.33 10.74 10.30
C LYS A 107 -8.01 11.93 10.96
N GLU A 108 -7.35 13.08 10.97
CA GLU A 108 -7.92 14.32 11.49
C GLU A 108 -9.16 14.74 10.69
N PHE A 109 -9.11 14.67 9.35
CA PHE A 109 -10.27 14.94 8.51
C PHE A 109 -11.45 14.05 8.88
N LEU A 110 -11.25 12.74 8.99
CA LEU A 110 -12.31 11.80 9.33
C LEU A 110 -12.89 12.02 10.74
N ALA A 111 -12.07 12.51 11.67
CA ALA A 111 -12.50 12.84 13.03
C ALA A 111 -13.37 14.11 13.06
N TYR A 112 -12.99 15.15 12.34
CA TYR A 112 -13.70 16.44 12.33
C TYR A 112 -14.86 16.52 11.33
N TYR A 113 -14.79 15.74 10.24
CA TYR A 113 -15.75 15.77 9.14
C TYR A 113 -16.31 14.36 8.79
N PRO A 114 -16.81 13.58 9.78
CA PRO A 114 -17.17 12.17 9.56
C PRO A 114 -18.33 11.96 8.60
N THR A 115 -19.17 12.98 8.41
CA THR A 115 -20.37 12.96 7.53
C THR A 115 -20.20 13.80 6.27
N HIS A 116 -19.00 14.34 6.03
CA HIS A 116 -18.73 15.12 4.83
C HIS A 116 -18.82 14.25 3.58
N ASP A 117 -19.29 14.82 2.48
CA ASP A 117 -19.45 14.09 1.21
C ASP A 117 -18.14 13.41 0.75
N ARG A 118 -17.00 14.00 1.05
CA ARG A 118 -15.68 13.46 0.73
C ARG A 118 -15.06 12.59 1.84
N ALA A 119 -15.78 12.21 2.88
CA ALA A 119 -15.25 11.34 3.93
C ALA A 119 -14.85 9.97 3.36
N HIS A 120 -15.59 9.46 2.38
CA HIS A 120 -15.19 8.25 1.66
C HIS A 120 -13.81 8.39 0.97
N TYR A 121 -13.51 9.56 0.40
CA TYR A 121 -12.22 9.84 -0.23
C TYR A 121 -11.09 9.85 0.80
N ALA A 122 -11.30 10.54 1.94
CA ALA A 122 -10.32 10.56 3.02
C ALA A 122 -10.01 9.15 3.56
N GLN A 123 -11.04 8.31 3.74
CA GLN A 123 -10.87 6.92 4.17
C GLN A 123 -10.05 6.09 3.17
N PHE A 124 -10.31 6.26 1.88
CA PHE A 124 -9.55 5.59 0.83
C PHE A 124 -8.09 6.05 0.81
N GLN A 125 -7.85 7.36 0.88
CA GLN A 125 -6.50 7.93 0.87
C GLN A 125 -5.70 7.56 2.13
N LEU A 126 -6.35 7.41 3.28
CA LEU A 126 -5.75 6.88 4.48
C LEU A 126 -5.24 5.44 4.25
N GLY A 127 -6.08 4.59 3.66
CA GLY A 127 -5.67 3.24 3.24
C GLY A 127 -4.51 3.26 2.25
N MET A 128 -4.53 4.19 1.27
CA MET A 128 -3.46 4.36 0.29
C MET A 128 -2.14 4.84 0.92
N ALA A 129 -2.19 5.66 1.97
CA ALA A 129 -1.00 6.12 2.67
C ALA A 129 -0.27 4.96 3.36
N HIS A 130 -0.99 4.04 3.99
CA HIS A 130 -0.45 2.79 4.53
C HIS A 130 0.00 1.84 3.41
N PHE A 131 -0.83 1.66 2.37
CA PHE A 131 -0.54 0.78 1.24
C PHE A 131 0.78 1.10 0.54
N LYS A 132 1.07 2.38 0.32
CA LYS A 132 2.33 2.83 -0.29
C LYS A 132 3.56 2.54 0.56
N GLN A 133 3.39 2.33 1.87
CA GLN A 133 4.45 1.97 2.80
C GLN A 133 4.62 0.46 2.99
N MET A 134 3.72 -0.36 2.42
CA MET A 134 3.82 -1.82 2.49
C MET A 134 5.16 -2.30 1.98
N ARG A 135 5.80 -3.16 2.76
CA ARG A 135 7.08 -3.78 2.42
C ARG A 135 6.89 -5.15 1.77
N GLY A 136 7.96 -5.75 1.28
CA GLY A 136 7.94 -7.13 0.80
C GLY A 136 7.48 -8.11 1.89
N SER A 137 6.94 -9.26 1.48
CA SER A 137 6.39 -10.28 2.38
C SER A 137 7.38 -10.84 3.42
N ASN A 138 8.69 -10.69 3.19
CA ASN A 138 9.75 -11.10 4.14
C ASN A 138 10.19 -9.97 5.10
N ARG A 139 9.44 -8.89 5.17
CA ARG A 139 9.72 -7.73 6.01
C ARG A 139 8.57 -7.50 6.99
N ASP A 140 8.72 -6.46 7.81
CA ASP A 140 7.65 -6.04 8.72
C ASP A 140 6.33 -5.77 7.96
N GLN A 141 5.21 -6.25 8.49
CA GLN A 141 3.89 -6.19 7.88
C GLN A 141 2.93 -5.24 8.64
N THR A 142 3.43 -4.32 9.46
CA THR A 142 2.59 -3.36 10.20
C THR A 142 1.76 -2.53 9.23
N GLU A 143 2.40 -1.89 8.26
CA GLU A 143 1.71 -1.07 7.26
C GLU A 143 0.73 -1.88 6.38
N THR A 144 1.03 -3.17 6.16
CA THR A 144 0.11 -4.06 5.45
C THR A 144 -1.17 -4.32 6.25
N ARG A 145 -1.05 -4.53 7.56
CA ARG A 145 -2.22 -4.72 8.45
C ARG A 145 -3.04 -3.45 8.56
N ASP A 146 -2.38 -2.30 8.66
CA ASP A 146 -3.05 -1.00 8.71
C ASP A 146 -3.78 -0.69 7.40
N ALA A 147 -3.17 -0.96 6.24
CA ALA A 147 -3.83 -0.85 4.95
C ALA A 147 -5.09 -1.75 4.85
N ILE A 148 -5.00 -3.02 5.32
CA ILE A 148 -6.14 -3.93 5.39
C ILE A 148 -7.24 -3.34 6.26
N THR A 149 -6.90 -2.77 7.41
CA THR A 149 -7.86 -2.17 8.34
C THR A 149 -8.60 -1.02 7.67
N GLU A 150 -7.89 -0.08 7.05
CA GLU A 150 -8.47 1.12 6.48
C GLU A 150 -9.29 0.82 5.20
N PHE A 151 -8.81 -0.08 4.32
CA PHE A 151 -9.62 -0.50 3.16
C PHE A 151 -10.83 -1.35 3.58
N SER A 152 -10.73 -2.16 4.63
CA SER A 152 -11.89 -2.89 5.16
C SER A 152 -12.93 -1.93 5.72
N ALA A 153 -12.51 -0.88 6.43
CA ALA A 153 -13.38 0.19 6.91
C ALA A 153 -14.06 0.91 5.74
N TYR A 154 -13.33 1.18 4.64
CA TYR A 154 -13.93 1.76 3.44
C TYR A 154 -15.03 0.86 2.87
N VAL A 155 -14.72 -0.43 2.64
CA VAL A 155 -15.66 -1.40 2.05
C VAL A 155 -16.94 -1.54 2.90
N GLN A 156 -16.78 -1.48 4.23
CA GLN A 156 -17.90 -1.58 5.16
C GLN A 156 -18.76 -0.31 5.21
N ARG A 157 -18.12 0.86 5.29
CA ARG A 157 -18.82 2.16 5.47
C ARG A 157 -19.40 2.69 4.16
N TYR A 158 -18.75 2.41 3.03
CA TYR A 158 -19.10 2.96 1.73
C TYR A 158 -19.30 1.86 0.66
N PRO A 159 -20.21 0.90 0.87
CA PRO A 159 -20.38 -0.26 -0.02
C PRO A 159 -20.79 0.11 -1.45
N ASN A 160 -21.38 1.31 -1.63
CA ASN A 160 -21.77 1.88 -2.92
C ASN A 160 -20.94 3.14 -3.27
N GLY A 161 -19.83 3.36 -2.58
CA GLY A 161 -18.97 4.53 -2.78
C GLY A 161 -18.25 4.48 -4.13
N PRO A 162 -17.87 5.64 -4.68
CA PRO A 162 -17.28 5.73 -6.02
C PRO A 162 -15.93 5.03 -6.15
N LEU A 163 -15.23 4.76 -5.04
CA LEU A 163 -13.93 4.08 -5.00
C LEU A 163 -14.02 2.64 -4.49
N ILE A 164 -15.22 2.04 -4.45
CA ILE A 164 -15.42 0.69 -3.87
C ILE A 164 -14.65 -0.38 -4.62
N ALA A 165 -14.58 -0.31 -5.95
CA ALA A 165 -13.85 -1.29 -6.76
C ALA A 165 -12.34 -1.22 -6.47
N ASP A 166 -11.80 0.00 -6.42
CA ASP A 166 -10.39 0.25 -6.10
C ASP A 166 -10.07 -0.18 -4.66
N ALA A 167 -10.94 0.15 -3.70
CA ALA A 167 -10.77 -0.23 -2.30
C ALA A 167 -10.74 -1.75 -2.12
N ARG A 168 -11.63 -2.48 -2.80
CA ARG A 168 -11.63 -3.96 -2.80
C ARG A 168 -10.37 -4.52 -3.43
N ALA A 169 -9.91 -3.96 -4.54
CA ALA A 169 -8.69 -4.40 -5.21
C ALA A 169 -7.46 -4.21 -4.30
N ARG A 170 -7.33 -3.03 -3.65
CA ARG A 170 -6.23 -2.76 -2.71
C ARG A 170 -6.33 -3.61 -1.44
N LEU A 171 -7.54 -3.82 -0.93
CA LEU A 171 -7.77 -4.75 0.18
C LEU A 171 -7.30 -6.17 -0.17
N ARG A 172 -7.65 -6.67 -1.37
CA ARG A 172 -7.23 -8.01 -1.81
C ARG A 172 -5.71 -8.10 -1.90
N GLU A 173 -5.07 -7.12 -2.55
CA GLU A 173 -3.61 -7.06 -2.68
C GLU A 173 -2.90 -7.02 -1.32
N SER A 174 -3.44 -6.25 -0.36
CA SER A 174 -2.89 -6.18 0.99
C SER A 174 -3.04 -7.50 1.75
N LYS A 175 -4.20 -8.17 1.64
CA LYS A 175 -4.41 -9.49 2.23
C LYS A 175 -3.50 -10.55 1.62
N ASP A 176 -3.34 -10.56 0.30
CA ASP A 176 -2.41 -11.46 -0.38
C ASP A 176 -0.97 -11.27 0.12
N ARG A 177 -0.54 -10.02 0.31
CA ARG A 177 0.78 -9.70 0.85
C ARG A 177 0.97 -10.24 2.28
N LEU A 178 -0.04 -10.09 3.14
CA LEU A 178 0.01 -10.59 4.50
C LEU A 178 0.03 -12.13 4.52
N SER A 179 -0.84 -12.77 3.73
CA SER A 179 -0.89 -14.23 3.60
C SER A 179 0.41 -14.80 3.01
N GLU A 180 1.03 -14.12 2.06
CA GLU A 180 2.34 -14.48 1.52
C GLU A 180 3.44 -14.41 2.61
N SER A 181 3.36 -13.43 3.51
CA SER A 181 4.29 -13.35 4.64
C SER A 181 4.16 -14.55 5.58
N GLU A 182 2.93 -14.91 5.94
CA GLU A 182 2.65 -16.08 6.78
C GLU A 182 3.04 -17.40 6.08
N TYR A 183 2.79 -17.50 4.77
CA TYR A 183 3.22 -18.63 3.95
C TYR A 183 4.73 -18.80 3.96
N ASN A 184 5.49 -17.73 3.76
CA ASN A 184 6.94 -17.78 3.76
C ASN A 184 7.52 -18.25 5.09
N VAL A 185 6.93 -17.85 6.22
CA VAL A 185 7.30 -18.34 7.54
C VAL A 185 6.98 -19.84 7.70
N GLY A 186 5.78 -20.26 7.33
CA GLY A 186 5.35 -21.66 7.36
C GLY A 186 6.24 -22.55 6.47
N TYR A 187 6.51 -22.10 5.26
CA TYR A 187 7.39 -22.79 4.31
C TYR A 187 8.84 -22.92 4.83
N PHE A 188 9.36 -21.87 5.45
CA PHE A 188 10.68 -21.92 6.10
C PHE A 188 10.71 -23.00 7.20
N TYR A 189 9.70 -23.04 8.09
CA TYR A 189 9.61 -24.06 9.15
C TYR A 189 9.52 -25.49 8.58
N LEU A 190 8.73 -25.67 7.51
CA LEU A 190 8.59 -26.95 6.85
C LEU A 190 9.91 -27.40 6.22
N ARG A 191 10.54 -26.53 5.43
CA ARG A 191 11.75 -26.86 4.67
C ARG A 191 12.97 -27.11 5.58
N SER A 192 13.14 -26.27 6.59
CA SER A 192 14.23 -26.41 7.57
C SER A 192 13.98 -27.49 8.62
N ARG A 193 12.74 -28.00 8.69
CA ARG A 193 12.26 -28.94 9.73
C ARG A 193 12.47 -28.44 11.16
N THR A 194 12.57 -27.14 11.34
CA THR A 194 12.77 -26.53 12.66
C THR A 194 11.52 -26.57 13.52
N SER A 195 10.32 -26.48 12.88
CA SER A 195 9.04 -26.57 13.59
C SER A 195 7.92 -27.00 12.65
N LEU A 196 7.75 -28.31 12.47
CA LEU A 196 6.63 -28.84 11.66
C LEU A 196 5.25 -28.44 12.21
N PRO A 197 4.98 -28.48 13.55
CA PRO A 197 3.74 -27.94 14.09
C PRO A 197 3.56 -26.45 13.80
N GLY A 198 4.61 -25.64 13.91
CA GLY A 198 4.56 -24.23 13.56
C GLY A 198 4.26 -23.96 12.08
N ALA A 199 4.73 -24.83 11.17
CA ALA A 199 4.35 -24.77 9.75
C ALA A 199 2.86 -25.02 9.55
N ILE A 200 2.34 -26.09 10.20
CA ILE A 200 0.91 -26.45 10.17
C ILE A 200 0.06 -25.29 10.68
N ASP A 201 0.42 -24.70 11.82
CA ASP A 201 -0.32 -23.57 12.41
C ASP A 201 -0.36 -22.36 11.48
N ARG A 202 0.76 -22.03 10.81
CA ARG A 202 0.81 -20.93 9.83
C ARG A 202 -0.10 -21.21 8.63
N PHE A 203 -0.01 -22.38 8.03
CA PHE A 203 -0.85 -22.74 6.87
C PHE A 203 -2.33 -22.79 7.25
N ALA A 204 -2.68 -23.39 8.41
CA ALA A 204 -4.05 -23.38 8.91
C ALA A 204 -4.56 -21.95 9.17
N GLY A 205 -3.70 -21.08 9.71
CA GLY A 205 -3.99 -19.67 9.93
C GLY A 205 -4.38 -18.96 8.64
N ILE A 206 -3.60 -19.14 7.56
CA ILE A 206 -3.91 -18.56 6.25
C ILE A 206 -5.27 -19.03 5.74
N LEU A 207 -5.51 -20.35 5.72
CA LEU A 207 -6.77 -20.92 5.23
C LEU A 207 -8.00 -20.45 6.00
N LYS A 208 -7.82 -20.11 7.30
CA LYS A 208 -8.87 -19.58 8.17
C LYS A 208 -9.11 -18.08 7.97
N THR A 209 -8.06 -17.29 7.90
CA THR A 209 -8.15 -15.81 7.92
C THR A 209 -8.27 -15.20 6.53
N ASP A 210 -7.79 -15.89 5.52
CA ASP A 210 -7.83 -15.45 4.13
C ASP A 210 -8.19 -16.59 3.16
N PRO A 211 -9.45 -17.04 3.17
CA PRO A 211 -9.91 -18.13 2.30
C PRO A 211 -9.86 -17.79 0.80
N GLU A 212 -9.59 -16.54 0.43
CA GLU A 212 -9.45 -16.06 -0.94
C GLU A 212 -7.99 -15.80 -1.34
N TYR A 213 -7.02 -16.23 -0.52
CA TYR A 213 -5.61 -16.06 -0.84
C TYR A 213 -5.27 -16.63 -2.22
N SER A 214 -4.57 -15.84 -3.03
CA SER A 214 -4.32 -16.17 -4.45
C SER A 214 -3.51 -17.45 -4.65
N ARG A 215 -2.67 -17.85 -3.66
CA ARG A 215 -1.82 -19.05 -3.72
C ARG A 215 -2.26 -20.13 -2.72
N ARG A 216 -3.57 -20.33 -2.56
CA ARG A 216 -4.10 -21.38 -1.66
C ARG A 216 -3.68 -22.77 -2.09
N ASP A 217 -3.52 -23.02 -3.37
CA ASP A 217 -3.01 -24.29 -3.92
C ASP A 217 -1.67 -24.67 -3.29
N ALA A 218 -0.72 -23.71 -3.23
CA ALA A 218 0.55 -23.90 -2.54
C ALA A 218 0.35 -24.19 -1.03
N VAL A 219 -0.57 -23.47 -0.37
CA VAL A 219 -0.85 -23.69 1.05
C VAL A 219 -1.40 -25.08 1.28
N TYR A 220 -2.38 -25.54 0.48
CA TYR A 220 -2.92 -26.90 0.59
C TYR A 220 -1.85 -27.95 0.40
N TYR A 221 -1.01 -27.80 -0.62
CA TYR A 221 0.08 -28.75 -0.87
C TYR A 221 1.08 -28.81 0.28
N GLN A 222 1.60 -27.64 0.74
CA GLN A 222 2.59 -27.59 1.81
C GLN A 222 2.01 -28.02 3.16
N MET A 223 0.74 -27.77 3.43
CA MET A 223 0.02 -28.28 4.60
C MET A 223 0.01 -29.80 4.59
N ALA A 224 -0.32 -30.41 3.46
CA ALA A 224 -0.31 -31.87 3.34
C ALA A 224 1.08 -32.46 3.54
N GLN A 225 2.14 -31.81 2.99
CA GLN A 225 3.52 -32.22 3.22
C GLN A 225 3.89 -32.17 4.72
N ALA A 226 3.52 -31.09 5.40
CA ALA A 226 3.78 -30.95 6.84
C ALA A 226 3.09 -32.04 7.66
N LEU A 227 1.82 -32.33 7.37
CA LEU A 227 1.03 -33.38 8.05
C LEU A 227 1.61 -34.78 7.83
N VAL A 228 2.05 -35.11 6.63
CA VAL A 228 2.72 -36.40 6.38
C VAL A 228 4.02 -36.50 7.17
N LEU A 229 4.82 -35.43 7.23
CA LEU A 229 6.09 -35.42 7.97
C LEU A 229 5.93 -35.53 9.48
N VAL A 230 4.81 -35.08 10.07
CA VAL A 230 4.52 -35.27 11.50
C VAL A 230 3.83 -36.63 11.79
N GLY A 231 3.72 -37.51 10.79
CA GLY A 231 3.11 -38.82 10.96
C GLY A 231 1.58 -38.81 10.95
N GLN A 232 0.95 -37.80 10.40
CA GLN A 232 -0.52 -37.67 10.30
C GLN A 232 -1.00 -37.74 8.82
N PRO A 233 -0.68 -38.81 8.06
CA PRO A 233 -0.99 -38.88 6.64
C PRO A 233 -2.50 -38.85 6.35
N ALA A 234 -3.34 -39.38 7.24
CA ALA A 234 -4.78 -39.32 7.11
C ALA A 234 -5.32 -37.87 7.11
N ALA A 235 -4.73 -36.98 7.92
CA ALA A 235 -5.11 -35.60 8.00
C ALA A 235 -4.67 -34.78 6.74
N ALA A 236 -3.70 -35.27 5.97
CA ALA A 236 -3.26 -34.65 4.72
C ALA A 236 -4.27 -34.81 3.57
N ILE A 237 -5.04 -35.91 3.56
CA ILE A 237 -5.97 -36.27 2.47
C ILE A 237 -6.97 -35.14 2.15
N PRO A 238 -7.68 -34.53 3.10
CA PRO A 238 -8.65 -33.45 2.78
C PRO A 238 -8.03 -32.25 2.10
N TYR A 239 -6.77 -31.91 2.40
CA TYR A 239 -6.06 -30.77 1.79
C TYR A 239 -5.66 -31.07 0.35
N LEU A 240 -5.16 -32.29 0.09
CA LEU A 240 -4.87 -32.74 -1.29
C LEU A 240 -6.13 -32.89 -2.12
N ASP A 241 -7.22 -33.43 -1.55
CA ASP A 241 -8.52 -33.49 -2.23
C ASP A 241 -9.01 -32.08 -2.64
N LYS A 242 -8.94 -31.10 -1.72
CA LYS A 242 -9.30 -29.71 -2.02
C LYS A 242 -8.45 -29.12 -3.13
N LEU A 243 -7.13 -29.33 -3.08
CA LEU A 243 -6.24 -28.86 -4.13
C LEU A 243 -6.64 -29.43 -5.51
N VAL A 244 -6.87 -30.75 -5.57
CA VAL A 244 -7.21 -31.42 -6.83
C VAL A 244 -8.60 -31.04 -7.35
N THR A 245 -9.54 -30.70 -6.46
CA THR A 245 -10.92 -30.36 -6.81
C THR A 245 -11.10 -28.88 -7.14
N ASP A 246 -10.49 -27.99 -6.37
CA ASP A 246 -10.76 -26.55 -6.43
C ASP A 246 -9.85 -25.81 -7.44
N PHE A 247 -8.77 -26.46 -7.91
CA PHE A 247 -7.82 -25.83 -8.83
C PHE A 247 -7.67 -26.64 -10.13
N GLU A 248 -8.03 -25.99 -11.23
CA GLU A 248 -7.86 -26.58 -12.58
C GLU A 248 -6.42 -26.44 -13.07
N VAL A 249 -5.73 -25.37 -12.66
CA VAL A 249 -4.35 -25.05 -13.04
C VAL A 249 -3.55 -24.76 -11.78
N SER A 250 -2.55 -25.59 -11.50
CA SER A 250 -1.60 -25.42 -10.41
C SER A 250 -0.34 -26.23 -10.68
N GLU A 251 0.83 -25.71 -10.34
CA GLU A 251 2.08 -26.45 -10.39
C GLU A 251 2.10 -27.67 -9.43
N TYR A 252 1.24 -27.66 -8.41
CA TYR A 252 1.11 -28.73 -7.41
C TYR A 252 0.08 -29.81 -7.78
N LEU A 253 -0.65 -29.65 -8.90
CA LEU A 253 -1.80 -30.53 -9.20
C LEU A 253 -1.38 -31.99 -9.41
N GLU A 254 -0.39 -32.26 -10.27
CA GLU A 254 0.06 -33.62 -10.54
C GLU A 254 0.77 -34.27 -9.35
N PRO A 255 1.68 -33.59 -8.62
CA PRO A 255 2.22 -34.11 -7.38
C PRO A 255 1.15 -34.42 -6.32
N ALA A 256 0.11 -33.57 -6.21
CA ALA A 256 -0.99 -33.77 -5.27
C ALA A 256 -1.85 -34.99 -5.62
N ARG A 257 -2.18 -35.18 -6.91
CA ARG A 257 -2.94 -36.36 -7.39
C ARG A 257 -2.21 -37.66 -7.07
N THR A 258 -0.93 -37.72 -7.35
CA THR A 258 -0.09 -38.90 -7.08
C THR A 258 -0.06 -39.21 -5.58
N GLN A 259 0.26 -38.25 -4.77
CA GLN A 259 0.34 -38.42 -3.32
C GLN A 259 -1.02 -38.78 -2.70
N LEU A 260 -2.10 -38.17 -3.17
CA LEU A 260 -3.46 -38.48 -2.73
C LEU A 260 -3.82 -39.96 -2.99
N ALA A 261 -3.51 -40.46 -4.19
CA ALA A 261 -3.75 -41.85 -4.55
C ALA A 261 -2.95 -42.82 -3.68
N GLU A 262 -1.67 -42.51 -3.42
CA GLU A 262 -0.80 -43.31 -2.55
C GLU A 262 -1.33 -43.34 -1.11
N LEU A 263 -1.70 -42.19 -0.52
CA LEU A 263 -2.23 -42.13 0.85
C LEU A 263 -3.55 -42.87 0.98
N LYS A 264 -4.46 -42.74 0.01
CA LYS A 264 -5.73 -43.51 0.02
C LYS A 264 -5.50 -45.03 -0.07
N ALA A 265 -4.55 -45.47 -0.91
CA ALA A 265 -4.21 -46.88 -1.01
C ALA A 265 -3.59 -47.45 0.29
N GLN A 266 -2.69 -46.71 0.92
CA GLN A 266 -2.08 -47.06 2.19
C GLN A 266 -3.14 -47.23 3.31
N MET A 267 -4.08 -46.26 3.40
CA MET A 267 -5.16 -46.36 4.39
C MET A 267 -6.08 -47.58 4.16
N GLN A 268 -6.43 -47.85 2.89
CA GLN A 268 -7.24 -49.04 2.58
C GLN A 268 -6.53 -50.37 2.95
N ALA A 269 -5.21 -50.42 2.74
CA ALA A 269 -4.41 -51.58 3.11
C ALA A 269 -4.31 -51.77 4.66
N GLN A 270 -4.35 -50.66 5.42
CA GLN A 270 -4.37 -50.74 6.90
C GLN A 270 -5.74 -51.23 7.47
N ILE A 271 -6.85 -50.86 6.84
CA ILE A 271 -8.20 -51.28 7.26
C ILE A 271 -8.43 -52.77 6.98
N LYS A 272 -7.75 -53.35 6.00
CA LYS A 272 -7.89 -54.78 5.61
C LYS A 272 -7.03 -55.73 6.44
N LYS A 273 -6.16 -55.23 7.30
CA LYS A 273 -5.33 -55.98 8.24
C LYS A 273 -6.00 -56.02 9.62
#